data_b014cb445e5a3bd018f00d327d7c188f
#
_entry.id   b014cb445e5a3bd018f00d327d7c188f
#
_cell.length_a   1.000
_cell.length_b   1.000
_cell.length_c   1.000
_cell.angle_alpha   90.00
_cell.angle_beta   90.00
_cell.angle_gamma   90.00
#
_symmetry.space_group_name_H-M   'P 1'
#
loop_
_entity.id
_entity.type
_entity.pdbx_description
1 polymer ?
#
loop_
_entity_poly.entity_id
_entity_poly.type
_entity_poly.pdbx_seq_one_letter_code
_entity_poly.pdbx_strand_id
1 'polypeptide(L)'
;MNFAAIKHESLLLFRQPVARNKVRFRLLTARDDLSECRMIYWKRSEPERRWTQPLMLRAQDQTSAEWLAEVTRPEEIHYLKYFFFLKDRQGGEAYYCEHGFSEREPQTGFFELLQVNPGDVPCPPEWARGLVYYQIFPERFCRSGLRPNRHPLDDWNARPTRENYLGGDLAGIRQKLPYLQELGAECLYLTPIFAADFNHKYATTDYFAIDPDFGTEDELTALVQEAHSRGIRILLDGVFNHSGVHFAPFQDMLALGEASRYRDWFFPKRFPIAMDAACYECVGDYPYMPRLNTGNPEVQDFVLSVMRYWIQRCGVDGWRMDVADELDTACVQFLRRRLKAEFPQALLLGETWGDAARMLCGGDQFDSVMNYLFRDCMVDYFAHGSIDERQLDERLQHMRMKYPEETCQYLYNCLSSHDTARFLTEARGEKWRLKLALAFQMLYPGCPALYYGEEIGMEGENDPGCRGGMAWERQDEELLGWVKELIRFRRRHEAVRRGVYRTLLADPDKKLFAFERRTDGETITVIFNSGDQPQDFAAEAGTIPVHAVKIIPS
;
A
#
# COMPACT_ATOMS: atom_id res chain seq x y z
N MET A 1 30.61 6.22 19.44
CA MET A 1 29.36 5.41 19.43
C MET A 1 28.25 6.21 20.13
N ASN A 2 27.11 6.39 19.45
CA ASN A 2 25.95 7.11 20.01
C ASN A 2 24.97 6.11 20.65
N PHE A 3 25.20 5.76 21.90
CA PHE A 3 24.38 4.80 22.64
C PHE A 3 22.89 5.18 22.72
N ALA A 4 22.54 6.47 22.73
CA ALA A 4 21.16 6.93 22.80
C ALA A 4 20.35 6.62 21.53
N ALA A 5 21.02 6.45 20.39
CA ALA A 5 20.40 6.13 19.11
C ALA A 5 20.32 4.62 18.83
N ILE A 6 21.03 3.80 19.63
CA ILE A 6 21.06 2.34 19.44
C ILE A 6 19.82 1.74 20.10
N LYS A 7 18.99 1.06 19.29
CA LYS A 7 17.74 0.45 19.76
C LYS A 7 17.54 -0.94 19.18
N HIS A 8 17.19 -1.84 20.09
CA HIS A 8 16.63 -3.13 19.79
C HIS A 8 15.61 -3.48 20.88
N GLU A 9 14.41 -3.85 20.49
CA GLU A 9 13.29 -4.07 21.42
C GLU A 9 12.63 -5.43 21.18
N SER A 10 11.96 -5.94 22.19
CA SER A 10 11.23 -7.21 22.13
C SER A 10 9.90 -7.11 21.37
N LEU A 11 9.84 -6.27 20.32
CA LEU A 11 8.68 -6.07 19.45
C LEU A 11 8.86 -6.81 18.11
N LEU A 12 7.76 -7.18 17.46
CA LEU A 12 7.78 -7.88 16.17
C LEU A 12 8.56 -7.10 15.09
N LEU A 13 8.53 -5.77 15.11
CA LEU A 13 9.32 -4.95 14.17
C LEU A 13 10.84 -5.16 14.31
N PHE A 14 11.33 -5.50 15.50
CA PHE A 14 12.76 -5.76 15.77
C PHE A 14 13.14 -7.24 15.67
N ARG A 15 12.16 -8.13 15.75
CA ARG A 15 12.32 -9.58 15.65
C ARG A 15 11.26 -10.12 14.71
N GLN A 16 11.46 -9.84 13.41
CA GLN A 16 10.49 -10.07 12.34
C GLN A 16 10.46 -11.55 11.95
N PRO A 17 9.40 -12.30 12.23
CA PRO A 17 9.23 -13.64 11.70
C PRO A 17 9.05 -13.56 10.17
N VAL A 18 9.89 -14.31 9.44
CA VAL A 18 9.76 -14.49 7.99
C VAL A 18 9.16 -15.86 7.68
N ALA A 19 9.51 -16.85 8.51
CA ALA A 19 8.94 -18.18 8.55
C ALA A 19 9.13 -18.74 9.97
N ARG A 20 8.51 -19.87 10.32
CA ARG A 20 8.68 -20.48 11.64
C ARG A 20 10.14 -20.85 11.95
N ASN A 21 10.93 -21.11 10.95
CA ASN A 21 12.36 -21.42 11.03
C ASN A 21 13.28 -20.28 10.57
N LYS A 22 12.73 -19.07 10.37
CA LYS A 22 13.47 -17.93 9.83
C LYS A 22 13.00 -16.63 10.48
N VAL A 23 13.93 -15.92 11.13
CA VAL A 23 13.67 -14.63 11.80
C VAL A 23 14.71 -13.61 11.39
N ARG A 24 14.26 -12.40 11.12
CA ARG A 24 15.12 -11.25 10.89
C ARG A 24 15.20 -10.40 12.14
N PHE A 25 16.42 -10.12 12.58
CA PHE A 25 16.71 -9.28 13.72
C PHE A 25 17.15 -7.90 13.24
N ARG A 26 16.55 -6.87 13.80
CA ARG A 26 16.76 -5.47 13.47
C ARG A 26 17.47 -4.74 14.59
N LEU A 27 18.46 -3.91 14.23
CA LEU A 27 19.07 -2.94 15.11
C LEU A 27 18.99 -1.56 14.45
N LEU A 28 18.51 -0.55 15.17
CA LEU A 28 18.59 0.85 14.76
C LEU A 28 19.79 1.50 15.43
N THR A 29 20.45 2.43 14.71
CA THR A 29 21.61 3.20 15.21
C THR A 29 21.53 4.62 14.66
N ALA A 30 22.41 5.52 15.12
CA ALA A 30 22.60 6.78 14.42
C ALA A 30 23.19 6.53 13.02
N ARG A 31 22.90 7.43 12.09
CA ARG A 31 23.50 7.43 10.76
C ARG A 31 25.02 7.52 10.89
N ASP A 32 25.72 6.72 10.10
CA ASP A 32 27.19 6.71 9.99
C ASP A 32 27.97 6.45 11.31
N ASP A 33 27.30 5.94 12.36
CA ASP A 33 27.91 5.70 13.67
C ASP A 33 28.71 4.39 13.71
N LEU A 34 28.12 3.28 13.29
CA LEU A 34 28.75 1.97 13.34
C LEU A 34 29.49 1.62 12.04
N SER A 35 30.63 0.93 12.18
CA SER A 35 31.36 0.27 11.10
C SER A 35 31.06 -1.22 11.02
N GLU A 36 30.71 -1.84 12.16
CA GLU A 36 30.42 -3.27 12.26
C GLU A 36 29.38 -3.52 13.35
N CYS A 37 28.49 -4.47 13.06
CA CYS A 37 27.55 -5.01 14.02
C CYS A 37 27.38 -6.51 13.83
N ARG A 38 27.45 -7.29 14.92
CA ARG A 38 27.28 -8.76 14.89
C ARG A 38 26.33 -9.17 16.01
N MET A 39 25.43 -10.11 15.72
CA MET A 39 24.61 -10.81 16.70
C MET A 39 25.28 -12.13 17.07
N ILE A 40 25.52 -12.34 18.35
CA ILE A 40 25.97 -13.61 18.91
C ILE A 40 24.76 -14.27 19.54
N TYR A 41 24.45 -15.51 19.13
CA TYR A 41 23.24 -16.22 19.58
C TYR A 41 23.46 -17.71 19.79
N TRP A 42 22.62 -18.33 20.62
CA TRP A 42 22.63 -19.76 20.91
C TRP A 42 21.24 -20.23 21.36
N LYS A 43 21.00 -21.56 21.34
CA LYS A 43 19.85 -22.15 22.00
C LYS A 43 20.03 -22.13 23.51
N ARG A 44 18.98 -21.79 24.27
CA ARG A 44 19.01 -21.80 25.74
C ARG A 44 19.44 -23.14 26.32
N SER A 45 19.09 -24.27 25.66
CA SER A 45 19.48 -25.62 26.02
C SER A 45 20.93 -26.01 25.67
N GLU A 46 21.61 -25.24 24.83
CA GLU A 46 22.95 -25.53 24.29
C GLU A 46 23.86 -24.30 24.41
N PRO A 47 24.13 -23.79 25.64
CA PRO A 47 24.82 -22.50 25.82
C PRO A 47 26.28 -22.50 25.31
N GLU A 48 26.91 -23.69 25.23
CA GLU A 48 28.27 -23.84 24.73
C GLU A 48 28.36 -23.72 23.20
N ARG A 49 27.24 -23.91 22.50
CA ARG A 49 27.19 -23.86 21.04
C ARG A 49 26.68 -22.50 20.55
N ARG A 50 27.62 -21.59 20.30
CA ARG A 50 27.31 -20.22 19.88
C ARG A 50 27.52 -20.02 18.39
N TRP A 51 26.66 -19.22 17.79
CA TRP A 51 26.75 -18.76 16.40
C TRP A 51 26.89 -17.25 16.38
N THR A 52 27.58 -16.76 15.34
CA THR A 52 27.72 -15.34 15.07
C THR A 52 27.12 -15.01 13.73
N GLN A 53 26.24 -14.03 13.67
CA GLN A 53 25.60 -13.54 12.46
C GLN A 53 25.93 -12.05 12.28
N PRO A 54 26.61 -11.64 11.17
CA PRO A 54 26.79 -10.22 10.89
C PRO A 54 25.43 -9.56 10.59
N LEU A 55 25.27 -8.33 11.04
CA LEU A 55 24.18 -7.48 10.57
C LEU A 55 24.66 -6.64 9.39
N MET A 56 23.82 -6.57 8.37
CA MET A 56 24.08 -5.79 7.17
C MET A 56 23.30 -4.48 7.23
N LEU A 57 23.94 -3.39 6.85
CA LEU A 57 23.27 -2.10 6.68
C LEU A 57 22.26 -2.22 5.54
N ARG A 58 20.97 -2.06 5.84
CA ARG A 58 19.88 -2.15 4.86
C ARG A 58 19.46 -0.78 4.33
N ALA A 59 19.31 0.18 5.23
CA ALA A 59 18.78 1.50 4.93
C ALA A 59 19.35 2.52 5.90
N GLN A 60 19.47 3.77 5.46
CA GLN A 60 19.74 4.88 6.36
C GLN A 60 19.07 6.15 5.84
N ASP A 61 18.41 6.85 6.74
CA ASP A 61 17.81 8.15 6.47
C ASP A 61 18.70 9.31 6.94
N GLN A 62 18.12 10.48 7.15
CA GLN A 62 18.84 11.67 7.58
C GLN A 62 19.56 11.49 8.94
N THR A 63 19.00 10.72 9.86
CA THR A 63 19.47 10.62 11.26
C THR A 63 19.80 9.21 11.70
N SER A 64 19.20 8.21 11.09
CA SER A 64 19.20 6.83 11.56
C SER A 64 19.73 5.87 10.51
N ALA A 65 20.25 4.75 10.96
CA ALA A 65 20.66 3.61 10.14
C ALA A 65 20.00 2.32 10.67
N GLU A 66 19.58 1.46 9.76
CA GLU A 66 18.99 0.18 10.04
C GLU A 66 19.90 -0.96 9.62
N TRP A 67 20.18 -1.83 10.59
CA TRP A 67 21.00 -3.02 10.41
C TRP A 67 20.15 -4.28 10.60
N LEU A 68 20.30 -5.25 9.70
CA LEU A 68 19.54 -6.50 9.73
C LEU A 68 20.46 -7.72 9.77
N ALA A 69 20.12 -8.69 10.63
CA ALA A 69 20.62 -10.04 10.60
C ALA A 69 19.47 -11.01 10.31
N GLU A 70 19.70 -12.01 9.45
CA GLU A 70 18.72 -13.04 9.21
C GLU A 70 19.24 -14.37 9.77
N VAL A 71 18.48 -14.98 10.66
CA VAL A 71 18.76 -16.30 11.24
C VAL A 71 17.80 -17.31 10.66
N THR A 72 18.34 -18.31 9.98
CA THR A 72 17.60 -19.47 9.44
C THR A 72 18.10 -20.72 10.12
N ARG A 73 17.19 -21.61 10.55
CA ARG A 73 17.50 -22.90 11.18
C ARG A 73 16.85 -24.03 10.40
N PRO A 74 17.37 -25.26 10.49
CA PRO A 74 16.67 -26.42 9.93
C PRO A 74 15.33 -26.70 10.64
N GLU A 75 15.28 -26.46 11.94
CA GLU A 75 14.11 -26.60 12.81
C GLU A 75 13.46 -25.25 13.09
N GLU A 76 12.21 -25.28 13.62
CA GLU A 76 11.52 -24.07 14.07
C GLU A 76 12.32 -23.32 15.14
N ILE A 77 12.32 -22.00 15.06
CA ILE A 77 13.07 -21.15 15.98
C ILE A 77 12.31 -21.01 17.29
N HIS A 78 12.96 -21.46 18.37
CA HIS A 78 12.49 -21.28 19.75
C HIS A 78 13.66 -21.22 20.73
N TYR A 79 13.47 -20.52 21.85
CA TYR A 79 14.41 -20.40 22.97
C TYR A 79 15.82 -19.97 22.55
N LEU A 80 15.92 -18.95 21.68
CA LEU A 80 17.19 -18.33 21.33
C LEU A 80 17.53 -17.24 22.33
N LYS A 81 18.76 -17.27 22.88
CA LYS A 81 19.38 -16.16 23.60
C LYS A 81 20.38 -15.48 22.69
N TYR A 82 20.51 -14.16 22.80
CA TYR A 82 21.43 -13.38 21.99
C TYR A 82 21.79 -12.05 22.61
N PHE A 83 22.86 -11.45 22.08
CA PHE A 83 23.29 -10.09 22.31
C PHE A 83 24.01 -9.56 21.05
N PHE A 84 24.27 -8.25 21.01
CA PHE A 84 24.98 -7.63 19.90
C PHE A 84 26.38 -7.21 20.31
N PHE A 85 27.34 -7.43 19.43
CA PHE A 85 28.65 -6.79 19.42
C PHE A 85 28.61 -5.62 18.44
N LEU A 86 29.11 -4.46 18.83
CA LEU A 86 29.05 -3.20 18.10
C LEU A 86 30.47 -2.61 18.02
N LYS A 87 30.82 -2.11 16.83
CA LYS A 87 32.06 -1.36 16.62
C LYS A 87 31.76 -0.07 15.86
N ASP A 88 32.21 1.04 16.40
CA ASP A 88 32.04 2.34 15.74
C ASP A 88 33.15 2.60 14.70
N ARG A 89 33.01 3.68 13.93
CA ARG A 89 33.98 4.07 12.90
C ARG A 89 35.32 4.56 13.45
N GLN A 90 35.40 4.85 14.75
CA GLN A 90 36.63 5.29 15.45
C GLN A 90 37.33 4.09 16.12
N GLY A 91 36.77 2.91 16.04
CA GLY A 91 37.32 1.67 16.60
C GLY A 91 36.86 1.37 18.02
N GLY A 92 35.95 2.18 18.61
CA GLY A 92 35.35 1.89 19.90
C GLY A 92 34.42 0.67 19.82
N GLU A 93 34.53 -0.22 20.81
CA GLU A 93 33.79 -1.48 20.87
C GLU A 93 32.86 -1.51 22.07
N ALA A 94 31.66 -2.12 21.91
CA ALA A 94 30.69 -2.32 22.97
C ALA A 94 29.85 -3.56 22.71
N TYR A 95 29.29 -4.10 23.79
CA TYR A 95 28.26 -5.13 23.75
C TYR A 95 26.91 -4.55 24.18
N TYR A 96 25.84 -4.98 23.53
CA TYR A 96 24.47 -4.54 23.81
C TYR A 96 23.55 -5.72 24.09
N CYS A 97 22.90 -5.72 25.23
CA CYS A 97 21.99 -6.76 25.70
C CYS A 97 20.78 -6.12 26.42
N GLU A 98 19.87 -6.92 26.97
CA GLU A 98 18.67 -6.45 27.70
C GLU A 98 19.04 -5.52 28.89
N HIS A 99 20.21 -5.71 29.52
CA HIS A 99 20.69 -4.85 30.60
C HIS A 99 21.37 -3.55 30.11
N GLY A 100 21.40 -3.31 28.78
CA GLY A 100 22.05 -2.14 28.17
C GLY A 100 23.46 -2.45 27.64
N PHE A 101 24.36 -1.48 27.75
CA PHE A 101 25.69 -1.52 27.12
C PHE A 101 26.79 -1.88 28.13
N SER A 102 27.81 -2.59 27.65
CA SER A 102 29.01 -2.91 28.42
C SER A 102 30.25 -3.00 27.52
N GLU A 103 31.44 -2.75 28.08
CA GLU A 103 32.73 -2.94 27.40
C GLU A 103 33.16 -4.41 27.34
N ARG A 104 32.52 -5.27 28.13
CA ARG A 104 32.82 -6.69 28.21
C ARG A 104 31.60 -7.52 27.76
N GLU A 105 31.88 -8.69 27.23
CA GLU A 105 30.85 -9.65 26.85
C GLU A 105 29.91 -9.94 28.04
N PRO A 106 28.58 -9.76 27.87
CA PRO A 106 27.62 -9.97 28.94
C PRO A 106 27.56 -11.44 29.36
N GLN A 107 27.45 -11.67 30.67
CA GLN A 107 27.27 -13.01 31.25
C GLN A 107 25.81 -13.28 31.63
N THR A 108 24.99 -12.23 31.70
CA THR A 108 23.56 -12.25 32.03
C THR A 108 22.82 -11.17 31.24
N GLY A 109 21.48 -11.14 31.34
CA GLY A 109 20.69 -10.08 30.70
C GLY A 109 20.65 -10.18 29.18
N PHE A 110 20.66 -11.39 28.65
CA PHE A 110 20.59 -11.60 27.21
C PHE A 110 19.18 -11.28 26.69
N PHE A 111 19.08 -10.76 25.48
CA PHE A 111 17.82 -10.79 24.75
C PHE A 111 17.38 -12.24 24.53
N GLU A 112 16.08 -12.50 24.54
CA GLU A 112 15.55 -13.85 24.33
C GLU A 112 14.37 -13.85 23.35
N LEU A 113 14.45 -14.69 22.32
CA LEU A 113 13.33 -15.03 21.45
C LEU A 113 12.78 -16.40 21.91
N LEU A 114 11.58 -16.39 22.52
CA LEU A 114 11.00 -17.59 23.10
C LEU A 114 10.46 -18.54 22.05
N GLN A 115 9.65 -18.03 21.11
CA GLN A 115 9.02 -18.84 20.07
C GLN A 115 8.54 -17.95 18.91
N VAL A 116 8.50 -18.52 17.70
CA VAL A 116 7.78 -17.99 16.55
C VAL A 116 6.49 -18.77 16.40
N ASN A 117 5.36 -18.11 16.70
CA ASN A 117 4.06 -18.74 16.49
C ASN A 117 3.62 -18.63 15.02
N PRO A 118 2.79 -19.55 14.52
CA PRO A 118 2.29 -19.47 13.14
C PRO A 118 1.58 -18.14 12.84
N GLY A 119 0.85 -17.58 13.82
CA GLY A 119 0.13 -16.31 13.67
C GLY A 119 1.03 -15.06 13.63
N ASP A 120 2.29 -15.18 14.06
CA ASP A 120 3.26 -14.08 14.04
C ASP A 120 3.92 -13.91 12.65
N VAL A 121 3.79 -14.91 11.77
CA VAL A 121 4.37 -14.90 10.42
C VAL A 121 3.40 -14.20 9.48
N PRO A 122 3.75 -13.04 8.89
CA PRO A 122 2.90 -12.37 7.90
C PRO A 122 2.65 -13.28 6.70
N CYS A 123 1.38 -13.44 6.31
CA CYS A 123 0.97 -14.31 5.20
C CYS A 123 0.13 -13.52 4.18
N PRO A 124 0.64 -12.47 3.53
CA PRO A 124 -0.04 -11.86 2.42
C PRO A 124 -0.15 -12.86 1.27
N PRO A 125 -1.20 -12.80 0.44
CA PRO A 125 -1.32 -13.69 -0.72
C PRO A 125 -0.15 -13.50 -1.68
N GLU A 126 0.55 -14.58 -2.04
CA GLU A 126 1.74 -14.49 -2.89
C GLU A 126 1.44 -13.88 -4.28
N TRP A 127 0.24 -14.06 -4.80
CA TRP A 127 -0.18 -13.46 -6.06
C TRP A 127 -0.15 -11.93 -6.03
N ALA A 128 -0.30 -11.30 -4.85
CA ALA A 128 -0.31 -9.85 -4.70
C ALA A 128 1.09 -9.21 -4.67
N ARG A 129 2.15 -10.03 -4.61
CA ARG A 129 3.52 -9.54 -4.50
C ARG A 129 4.01 -8.89 -5.78
N GLY A 130 4.28 -7.58 -5.73
CA GLY A 130 4.87 -6.84 -6.84
C GLY A 130 4.01 -6.75 -8.09
N LEU A 131 2.70 -6.97 -7.99
CA LEU A 131 1.76 -6.88 -9.10
C LEU A 131 1.50 -5.43 -9.53
N VAL A 132 0.85 -5.26 -10.68
CA VAL A 132 0.43 -3.96 -11.22
C VAL A 132 -1.08 -3.78 -10.98
N TYR A 133 -1.42 -2.81 -10.13
CA TYR A 133 -2.80 -2.40 -9.92
C TYR A 133 -3.29 -1.42 -10.99
N TYR A 134 -4.60 -1.44 -11.23
CA TYR A 134 -5.31 -0.41 -11.97
C TYR A 134 -6.57 -0.03 -11.20
N GLN A 135 -6.62 1.23 -10.73
CA GLN A 135 -7.75 1.74 -9.97
C GLN A 135 -8.81 2.31 -10.91
N ILE A 136 -10.04 1.88 -10.73
CA ILE A 136 -11.20 2.32 -11.53
C ILE A 136 -12.22 3.03 -10.62
N PHE A 137 -12.69 4.19 -11.07
CA PHE A 137 -13.90 4.83 -10.60
C PHE A 137 -15.05 4.43 -11.53
N PRO A 138 -15.93 3.47 -11.15
CA PRO A 138 -16.84 2.81 -12.08
C PRO A 138 -17.74 3.78 -12.85
N GLU A 139 -18.28 4.78 -12.17
CA GLU A 139 -19.16 5.79 -12.72
C GLU A 139 -18.51 6.63 -13.85
N ARG A 140 -17.17 6.68 -13.89
CA ARG A 140 -16.36 7.54 -14.78
C ARG A 140 -15.52 6.76 -15.79
N PHE A 141 -15.55 5.43 -15.76
CA PHE A 141 -14.62 4.64 -16.57
C PHE A 141 -15.16 4.29 -17.97
N CYS A 142 -16.32 3.65 -18.05
CA CYS A 142 -16.92 3.30 -19.33
C CYS A 142 -18.44 3.10 -19.20
N ARG A 143 -19.21 3.74 -20.07
CA ARG A 143 -20.64 3.57 -20.20
C ARG A 143 -20.92 2.41 -21.17
N SER A 144 -21.61 1.35 -20.73
CA SER A 144 -21.96 0.22 -21.60
C SER A 144 -23.07 0.54 -22.59
N GLY A 145 -23.99 1.43 -22.23
CA GLY A 145 -25.23 1.69 -22.97
C GLY A 145 -26.28 0.59 -22.87
N LEU A 146 -26.08 -0.42 -22.02
CA LEU A 146 -26.95 -1.59 -21.91
C LEU A 146 -28.13 -1.41 -20.95
N ARG A 147 -28.13 -0.33 -20.15
CA ARG A 147 -29.18 -0.07 -19.15
C ARG A 147 -29.66 1.37 -19.16
N PRO A 148 -30.93 1.61 -18.76
CA PRO A 148 -31.39 2.95 -18.46
C PRO A 148 -30.72 3.48 -17.19
N ASN A 149 -30.40 4.77 -17.19
CA ASN A 149 -29.86 5.44 -16.01
C ASN A 149 -30.99 6.01 -15.16
N ARG A 150 -30.87 5.94 -13.84
CA ARG A 150 -31.85 6.53 -12.89
C ARG A 150 -31.72 8.04 -12.79
N HIS A 151 -30.55 8.55 -13.13
CA HIS A 151 -30.21 9.97 -13.07
C HIS A 151 -30.03 10.53 -14.49
N PRO A 152 -30.32 11.83 -14.70
CA PRO A 152 -29.89 12.51 -15.92
C PRO A 152 -28.38 12.39 -16.08
N LEU A 153 -27.93 12.04 -17.27
CA LEU A 153 -26.50 11.94 -17.56
C LEU A 153 -26.00 13.22 -18.22
N ASP A 154 -24.86 13.71 -17.75
CA ASP A 154 -24.12 14.75 -18.42
C ASP A 154 -23.32 14.20 -19.63
N ASP A 155 -22.79 15.09 -20.45
CA ASP A 155 -21.83 14.74 -21.49
C ASP A 155 -20.64 13.99 -20.84
N TRP A 156 -20.12 12.97 -21.55
CA TRP A 156 -19.02 12.15 -21.04
C TRP A 156 -17.76 12.96 -20.71
N ASN A 157 -17.54 14.08 -21.40
CA ASN A 157 -16.44 14.99 -21.21
C ASN A 157 -16.77 16.20 -20.32
N ALA A 158 -17.96 16.21 -19.69
CA ALA A 158 -18.34 17.28 -18.77
C ALA A 158 -17.34 17.39 -17.62
N ARG A 159 -17.17 18.60 -17.10
CA ARG A 159 -16.39 18.83 -15.89
C ARG A 159 -16.99 18.01 -14.74
N PRO A 160 -16.18 17.21 -14.03
CA PRO A 160 -16.69 16.41 -12.93
C PRO A 160 -17.13 17.30 -11.75
N THR A 161 -18.29 16.97 -11.17
CA THR A 161 -18.79 17.54 -9.94
C THR A 161 -19.19 16.42 -8.97
N ARG A 162 -19.57 16.78 -7.74
CA ARG A 162 -20.04 15.79 -6.76
C ARG A 162 -21.47 15.30 -7.06
N GLU A 163 -22.22 16.02 -7.90
CA GLU A 163 -23.64 15.79 -8.17
C GLU A 163 -23.88 15.17 -9.55
N ASN A 164 -22.99 15.41 -10.54
CA ASN A 164 -23.23 14.95 -11.90
C ASN A 164 -22.93 13.45 -12.10
N TYR A 165 -23.64 12.85 -13.07
CA TYR A 165 -23.48 11.44 -13.45
C TYR A 165 -23.06 11.35 -14.91
N LEU A 166 -22.04 10.50 -15.17
CA LEU A 166 -21.59 10.17 -16.53
C LEU A 166 -22.06 8.77 -16.96
N GLY A 167 -22.51 7.94 -16.01
CA GLY A 167 -23.17 6.67 -16.30
C GLY A 167 -22.25 5.51 -16.67
N GLY A 168 -21.02 5.51 -16.18
CA GLY A 168 -20.16 4.31 -16.24
C GLY A 168 -20.74 3.18 -15.39
N ASP A 169 -20.51 1.92 -15.81
CA ASP A 169 -21.12 0.75 -15.20
C ASP A 169 -20.21 -0.51 -15.27
N LEU A 170 -20.60 -1.59 -14.57
CA LEU A 170 -19.85 -2.86 -14.54
C LEU A 170 -19.72 -3.51 -15.92
N ALA A 171 -20.78 -3.43 -16.74
CA ALA A 171 -20.74 -3.94 -18.10
C ALA A 171 -19.75 -3.17 -18.98
N GLY A 172 -19.64 -1.84 -18.79
CA GLY A 172 -18.65 -1.00 -19.44
C GLY A 172 -17.22 -1.36 -19.01
N ILE A 173 -16.99 -1.62 -17.73
CA ILE A 173 -15.68 -2.12 -17.24
C ILE A 173 -15.37 -3.46 -17.93
N ARG A 174 -16.34 -4.37 -17.98
CA ARG A 174 -16.19 -5.68 -18.64
C ARG A 174 -15.84 -5.55 -20.12
N GLN A 175 -16.48 -4.62 -20.85
CA GLN A 175 -16.14 -4.33 -22.27
C GLN A 175 -14.69 -3.86 -22.44
N LYS A 176 -14.08 -3.27 -21.42
CA LYS A 176 -12.70 -2.75 -21.44
C LYS A 176 -11.65 -3.71 -20.87
N LEU A 177 -12.03 -4.92 -20.46
CA LEU A 177 -11.05 -5.93 -20.00
C LEU A 177 -9.96 -6.26 -21.04
N PRO A 178 -10.24 -6.33 -22.36
CA PRO A 178 -9.18 -6.49 -23.36
C PRO A 178 -8.12 -5.38 -23.32
N TYR A 179 -8.54 -4.11 -23.19
CA TYR A 179 -7.63 -2.98 -23.02
C TYR A 179 -6.77 -3.11 -21.75
N LEU A 180 -7.40 -3.44 -20.63
CA LEU A 180 -6.71 -3.60 -19.35
C LEU A 180 -5.71 -4.77 -19.39
N GLN A 181 -6.06 -5.86 -20.06
CA GLN A 181 -5.16 -7.00 -20.28
C GLN A 181 -3.98 -6.61 -21.17
N GLU A 182 -4.22 -5.85 -22.25
CA GLU A 182 -3.16 -5.38 -23.16
C GLU A 182 -2.24 -4.38 -22.47
N LEU A 183 -2.78 -3.49 -21.63
CA LEU A 183 -2.01 -2.59 -20.77
C LEU A 183 -1.10 -3.38 -19.82
N GLY A 184 -1.57 -4.54 -19.36
CA GLY A 184 -0.84 -5.43 -18.45
C GLY A 184 -1.26 -5.28 -16.99
N ALA A 185 -2.45 -4.73 -16.71
CA ALA A 185 -3.03 -4.71 -15.37
C ALA A 185 -3.21 -6.14 -14.83
N GLU A 186 -2.85 -6.36 -13.56
CA GLU A 186 -2.92 -7.67 -12.90
C GLU A 186 -3.98 -7.69 -11.80
N CYS A 187 -4.37 -6.52 -11.30
CA CYS A 187 -5.45 -6.38 -10.32
C CYS A 187 -6.22 -5.08 -10.53
N LEU A 188 -7.54 -5.16 -10.62
CA LEU A 188 -8.41 -3.99 -10.64
C LEU A 188 -8.89 -3.69 -9.21
N TYR A 189 -8.69 -2.47 -8.77
CA TYR A 189 -9.36 -1.94 -7.59
C TYR A 189 -10.52 -1.05 -8.04
N LEU A 190 -11.74 -1.44 -7.69
CA LEU A 190 -12.97 -0.69 -7.97
C LEU A 190 -13.33 0.14 -6.75
N THR A 191 -13.50 1.47 -6.91
CA THR A 191 -14.11 2.30 -5.86
C THR A 191 -15.54 1.83 -5.60
N PRO A 192 -16.25 2.27 -4.53
CA PRO A 192 -17.47 1.60 -4.07
C PRO A 192 -18.51 1.36 -5.15
N ILE A 193 -19.11 0.16 -5.13
CA ILE A 193 -20.12 -0.26 -6.12
C ILE A 193 -21.49 -0.58 -5.52
N PHE A 194 -21.61 -0.51 -4.19
CA PHE A 194 -22.85 -0.84 -3.50
C PHE A 194 -23.88 0.28 -3.57
N ALA A 195 -25.14 -0.06 -3.32
CA ALA A 195 -26.24 0.90 -3.34
C ALA A 195 -25.95 2.09 -2.42
N ALA A 196 -26.04 3.30 -2.97
CA ALA A 196 -25.72 4.55 -2.28
C ALA A 196 -26.41 5.75 -2.96
N ASP A 197 -26.49 6.86 -2.21
CA ASP A 197 -27.22 8.06 -2.67
C ASP A 197 -26.42 8.94 -3.65
N PHE A 198 -25.08 8.84 -3.65
CA PHE A 198 -24.19 9.74 -4.40
C PHE A 198 -23.48 8.99 -5.55
N ASN A 199 -22.97 9.76 -6.52
CA ASN A 199 -22.22 9.20 -7.65
C ASN A 199 -20.95 8.46 -7.22
N HIS A 200 -20.30 8.87 -6.12
CA HIS A 200 -19.08 8.27 -5.59
C HIS A 200 -19.31 6.98 -4.78
N LYS A 201 -20.57 6.73 -4.34
CA LYS A 201 -21.02 5.54 -3.59
C LYS A 201 -20.40 5.33 -2.20
N TYR A 202 -19.64 6.29 -1.65
CA TYR A 202 -19.09 6.19 -0.27
C TYR A 202 -20.16 6.33 0.83
N ALA A 203 -21.35 6.87 0.55
CA ALA A 203 -22.46 6.87 1.49
C ALA A 203 -23.36 5.63 1.27
N THR A 204 -22.83 4.45 1.60
CA THR A 204 -23.47 3.14 1.32
C THR A 204 -24.76 2.98 2.12
N THR A 205 -25.85 2.60 1.43
CA THR A 205 -27.19 2.38 2.02
C THR A 205 -27.56 0.91 2.12
N ASP A 206 -27.01 0.06 1.24
CA ASP A 206 -27.16 -1.40 1.30
C ASP A 206 -25.86 -2.08 0.85
N TYR A 207 -25.22 -2.80 1.77
CA TYR A 207 -23.95 -3.49 1.52
C TYR A 207 -24.11 -4.84 0.82
N PHE A 208 -25.34 -5.32 0.66
CA PHE A 208 -25.64 -6.60 -0.03
C PHE A 208 -26.27 -6.39 -1.41
N ALA A 209 -26.39 -5.15 -1.86
CA ALA A 209 -26.90 -4.81 -3.16
C ALA A 209 -25.89 -3.99 -3.98
N ILE A 210 -25.69 -4.38 -5.23
CA ILE A 210 -24.99 -3.54 -6.21
C ILE A 210 -25.89 -2.32 -6.50
N ASP A 211 -25.28 -1.14 -6.63
CA ASP A 211 -26.04 0.05 -7.04
C ASP A 211 -26.69 -0.19 -8.41
N PRO A 212 -28.01 0.04 -8.55
CA PRO A 212 -28.72 -0.22 -9.79
C PRO A 212 -28.18 0.53 -11.02
N ASP A 213 -27.48 1.66 -10.83
CA ASP A 213 -26.81 2.35 -11.94
C ASP A 213 -25.58 1.58 -12.43
N PHE A 214 -24.95 0.79 -11.57
CA PHE A 214 -23.75 0.02 -11.91
C PHE A 214 -24.06 -1.38 -12.42
N GLY A 215 -25.14 -2.00 -11.97
CA GLY A 215 -25.46 -3.34 -12.42
C GLY A 215 -26.14 -4.25 -11.42
N THR A 216 -25.90 -5.52 -11.61
CA THR A 216 -26.43 -6.60 -10.79
C THR A 216 -25.31 -7.50 -10.27
N GLU A 217 -25.64 -8.37 -9.31
CA GLU A 217 -24.74 -9.41 -8.81
C GLU A 217 -24.23 -10.33 -9.94
N ASP A 218 -25.11 -10.71 -10.87
CA ASP A 218 -24.74 -11.55 -12.02
C ASP A 218 -23.73 -10.83 -12.94
N GLU A 219 -23.88 -9.52 -13.13
CA GLU A 219 -22.93 -8.74 -13.93
C GLU A 219 -21.58 -8.57 -13.25
N LEU A 220 -21.55 -8.41 -11.93
CA LEU A 220 -20.31 -8.44 -11.17
C LEU A 220 -19.65 -9.82 -11.26
N THR A 221 -20.42 -10.88 -11.10
CA THR A 221 -19.93 -12.26 -11.23
C THR A 221 -19.33 -12.50 -12.62
N ALA A 222 -20.01 -12.04 -13.67
CA ALA A 222 -19.52 -12.17 -15.05
C ALA A 222 -18.25 -11.34 -15.29
N LEU A 223 -18.17 -10.13 -14.71
CA LEU A 223 -16.95 -9.29 -14.75
C LEU A 223 -15.78 -10.02 -14.09
N VAL A 224 -15.97 -10.56 -12.87
CA VAL A 224 -14.92 -11.26 -12.12
C VAL A 224 -14.45 -12.50 -12.87
N GLN A 225 -15.37 -13.33 -13.36
CA GLN A 225 -15.03 -14.55 -14.11
C GLN A 225 -14.25 -14.24 -15.39
N GLU A 226 -14.64 -13.20 -16.14
CA GLU A 226 -13.93 -12.80 -17.34
C GLU A 226 -12.56 -12.17 -17.00
N ALA A 227 -12.46 -11.36 -15.96
CA ALA A 227 -11.20 -10.82 -15.46
C ALA A 227 -10.23 -11.96 -15.07
N HIS A 228 -10.70 -12.95 -14.30
CA HIS A 228 -9.91 -14.13 -13.93
C HIS A 228 -9.43 -14.93 -15.14
N SER A 229 -10.27 -15.12 -16.16
CA SER A 229 -9.85 -15.79 -17.40
C SER A 229 -8.73 -15.09 -18.15
N ARG A 230 -8.54 -13.79 -17.88
CA ARG A 230 -7.48 -12.93 -18.41
C ARG A 230 -6.28 -12.77 -17.46
N GLY A 231 -6.32 -13.43 -16.29
CA GLY A 231 -5.28 -13.32 -15.26
C GLY A 231 -5.35 -12.03 -14.45
N ILE A 232 -6.51 -11.38 -14.42
CA ILE A 232 -6.73 -10.11 -13.69
C ILE A 232 -7.58 -10.39 -12.45
N ARG A 233 -7.14 -9.94 -11.27
CA ARG A 233 -7.84 -10.00 -9.99
C ARG A 233 -8.73 -8.78 -9.77
N ILE A 234 -9.71 -8.90 -8.86
CA ILE A 234 -10.62 -7.78 -8.55
C ILE A 234 -10.71 -7.57 -7.04
N LEU A 235 -10.45 -6.32 -6.60
CA LEU A 235 -10.70 -5.86 -5.24
C LEU A 235 -11.91 -4.93 -5.23
N LEU A 236 -12.75 -5.11 -4.22
CA LEU A 236 -13.85 -4.19 -3.92
C LEU A 236 -13.45 -3.20 -2.83
N ASP A 237 -14.10 -2.04 -2.82
CA ASP A 237 -14.00 -1.05 -1.77
C ASP A 237 -14.99 -1.37 -0.63
N GLY A 238 -14.46 -1.50 0.58
CA GLY A 238 -15.21 -1.74 1.79
C GLY A 238 -15.34 -0.48 2.63
N VAL A 239 -16.44 0.23 2.49
CA VAL A 239 -16.75 1.43 3.27
C VAL A 239 -17.35 0.99 4.61
N PHE A 240 -16.50 0.60 5.57
CA PHE A 240 -16.93 0.04 6.85
C PHE A 240 -16.72 0.97 8.05
N ASN A 241 -16.08 2.12 7.85
CA ASN A 241 -15.95 3.14 8.88
C ASN A 241 -17.26 3.92 9.11
N HIS A 242 -18.09 4.03 8.08
CA HIS A 242 -19.35 4.77 8.08
C HIS A 242 -20.34 4.14 7.11
N SER A 243 -21.59 4.59 7.18
CA SER A 243 -22.65 4.26 6.22
C SER A 243 -23.24 5.53 5.61
N GLY A 244 -24.16 5.37 4.67
CA GLY A 244 -25.09 6.46 4.28
C GLY A 244 -26.21 6.61 5.30
N VAL A 245 -26.86 7.78 5.33
CA VAL A 245 -28.01 8.01 6.22
C VAL A 245 -29.19 7.09 5.92
N HIS A 246 -29.36 6.65 4.69
CA HIS A 246 -30.45 5.73 4.30
C HIS A 246 -30.13 4.25 4.58
N PHE A 247 -29.00 3.96 5.24
CA PHE A 247 -28.72 2.63 5.76
C PHE A 247 -29.79 2.22 6.79
N ALA A 248 -30.45 1.06 6.60
CA ALA A 248 -31.61 0.66 7.40
C ALA A 248 -31.40 0.70 8.92
N PRO A 249 -30.26 0.25 9.49
CA PRO A 249 -29.97 0.39 10.92
C PRO A 249 -29.91 1.85 11.40
N PHE A 250 -29.39 2.76 10.56
CA PHE A 250 -29.36 4.18 10.92
C PHE A 250 -30.76 4.81 10.87
N GLN A 251 -31.57 4.44 9.89
CA GLN A 251 -32.97 4.89 9.78
C GLN A 251 -33.82 4.40 10.97
N ASP A 252 -33.60 3.17 11.43
CA ASP A 252 -34.24 2.65 12.65
C ASP A 252 -33.86 3.50 13.87
N MET A 253 -32.57 3.87 14.01
CA MET A 253 -32.10 4.74 15.09
C MET A 253 -32.68 6.16 15.00
N LEU A 254 -32.82 6.72 13.79
CA LEU A 254 -33.50 8.01 13.60
C LEU A 254 -34.97 7.96 14.03
N ALA A 255 -35.66 6.86 13.73
CA ALA A 255 -37.09 6.70 14.01
C ALA A 255 -37.39 6.39 15.49
N LEU A 256 -36.61 5.52 16.11
CA LEU A 256 -36.85 4.96 17.44
C LEU A 256 -35.99 5.60 18.55
N GLY A 257 -34.96 6.35 18.20
CA GLY A 257 -34.06 7.02 19.14
C GLY A 257 -33.39 6.04 20.09
N GLU A 258 -33.49 6.27 21.39
CA GLU A 258 -32.90 5.40 22.43
C GLU A 258 -33.44 3.96 22.42
N ALA A 259 -34.63 3.72 21.89
CA ALA A 259 -35.26 2.42 21.81
C ALA A 259 -34.80 1.57 20.62
N SER A 260 -34.01 2.13 19.71
CA SER A 260 -33.48 1.39 18.57
C SER A 260 -32.51 0.29 19.03
N ARG A 261 -32.68 -0.92 18.47
CA ARG A 261 -31.72 -2.02 18.68
C ARG A 261 -30.34 -1.73 18.06
N TYR A 262 -30.26 -0.79 17.12
CA TYR A 262 -29.05 -0.40 16.43
C TYR A 262 -28.38 0.83 17.05
N ARG A 263 -28.86 1.31 18.20
CA ARG A 263 -28.30 2.47 18.90
C ARG A 263 -26.78 2.37 19.05
N ASP A 264 -26.28 1.20 19.47
CA ASP A 264 -24.86 0.97 19.76
C ASP A 264 -24.03 0.60 18.51
N TRP A 265 -24.68 0.56 17.33
CA TRP A 265 -23.99 0.41 16.03
C TRP A 265 -23.37 1.73 15.56
N PHE A 266 -23.78 2.85 16.18
CA PHE A 266 -23.33 4.21 15.86
C PHE A 266 -22.84 4.89 17.14
N PHE A 267 -22.46 6.16 17.04
CA PHE A 267 -22.03 7.00 18.16
C PHE A 267 -22.99 8.17 18.36
N PRO A 268 -24.21 7.95 18.90
CA PRO A 268 -25.14 9.04 19.20
C PRO A 268 -24.60 9.91 20.33
N LYS A 269 -24.68 11.24 20.17
CA LYS A 269 -24.24 12.23 21.16
C LYS A 269 -25.41 12.77 21.98
N ARG A 270 -26.60 12.80 21.38
CA ARG A 270 -27.86 13.31 22.04
C ARG A 270 -29.09 12.71 21.37
N PHE A 271 -30.19 12.70 22.11
CA PHE A 271 -31.52 12.34 21.61
C PHE A 271 -32.50 13.50 21.86
N PRO A 272 -33.55 13.72 21.04
CA PRO A 272 -33.80 12.97 19.80
C PRO A 272 -32.70 13.21 18.75
N ILE A 273 -32.48 12.22 17.89
CA ILE A 273 -31.52 12.33 16.80
C ILE A 273 -32.13 13.14 15.66
N ALA A 274 -31.40 14.14 15.18
CA ALA A 274 -31.67 14.84 13.94
C ALA A 274 -30.50 14.62 12.98
N MET A 275 -30.68 14.84 11.68
CA MET A 275 -29.63 14.72 10.65
C MET A 275 -28.68 15.94 10.74
N ASP A 276 -27.87 15.91 11.79
CA ASP A 276 -26.94 16.97 12.19
C ASP A 276 -25.74 16.35 12.88
N ALA A 277 -24.52 16.71 12.46
CA ALA A 277 -23.26 16.26 13.04
C ALA A 277 -23.14 16.52 14.57
N ALA A 278 -23.92 17.43 15.13
CA ALA A 278 -24.03 17.64 16.56
C ALA A 278 -24.78 16.52 17.30
N CYS A 279 -25.54 15.67 16.58
CA CYS A 279 -26.36 14.62 17.18
C CYS A 279 -25.64 13.26 17.23
N TYR A 280 -24.67 13.01 16.34
CA TYR A 280 -23.93 11.76 16.24
C TYR A 280 -22.54 11.98 15.62
N GLU A 281 -21.64 11.00 15.73
CA GLU A 281 -20.38 11.03 15.00
C GLU A 281 -20.58 10.73 13.51
N CYS A 282 -19.85 11.45 12.66
CA CYS A 282 -19.83 11.27 11.22
C CYS A 282 -18.40 11.44 10.69
N VAL A 283 -18.16 11.00 9.46
CA VAL A 283 -16.88 11.24 8.79
C VAL A 283 -16.72 12.73 8.52
N GLY A 284 -15.64 13.31 9.01
CA GLY A 284 -15.47 14.76 8.99
C GLY A 284 -16.69 15.44 9.62
N ASP A 285 -17.21 16.44 8.96
CA ASP A 285 -18.43 17.17 9.36
C ASP A 285 -19.65 16.85 8.46
N TYR A 286 -19.65 15.67 7.79
CA TYR A 286 -20.68 15.28 6.83
C TYR A 286 -21.78 14.45 7.49
N PRO A 287 -22.95 15.06 7.87
CA PRO A 287 -24.00 14.34 8.59
C PRO A 287 -24.66 13.22 7.77
N TYR A 288 -24.50 13.21 6.46
CA TYR A 288 -24.99 12.13 5.59
C TYR A 288 -24.10 10.87 5.60
N MET A 289 -22.98 10.87 6.33
CA MET A 289 -22.09 9.71 6.51
C MET A 289 -21.89 9.39 8.01
N PRO A 290 -22.92 8.83 8.71
CA PRO A 290 -22.83 8.46 10.10
C PRO A 290 -21.78 7.38 10.32
N ARG A 291 -20.94 7.57 11.35
CA ARG A 291 -19.86 6.67 11.70
C ARG A 291 -20.39 5.39 12.33
N LEU A 292 -19.91 4.25 11.86
CA LEU A 292 -20.18 2.93 12.42
C LEU A 292 -19.27 2.64 13.62
N ASN A 293 -19.84 2.07 14.67
CA ASN A 293 -19.10 1.62 15.84
C ASN A 293 -18.44 0.25 15.56
N THR A 294 -17.28 0.26 14.93
CA THR A 294 -16.52 -0.96 14.60
C THR A 294 -15.96 -1.69 15.84
N GLY A 295 -16.00 -1.06 17.02
CA GLY A 295 -15.77 -1.73 18.31
C GLY A 295 -16.91 -2.64 18.75
N ASN A 296 -18.12 -2.48 18.19
CA ASN A 296 -19.28 -3.29 18.52
C ASN A 296 -19.22 -4.67 17.85
N PRO A 297 -19.34 -5.79 18.59
CA PRO A 297 -19.28 -7.14 18.01
C PRO A 297 -20.34 -7.42 16.94
N GLU A 298 -21.56 -6.87 17.07
CA GLU A 298 -22.60 -7.04 16.04
C GLU A 298 -22.21 -6.33 14.72
N VAL A 299 -21.58 -5.17 14.80
CA VAL A 299 -21.04 -4.45 13.62
C VAL A 299 -19.88 -5.25 13.01
N GLN A 300 -19.00 -5.83 13.83
CA GLN A 300 -17.91 -6.68 13.35
C GLN A 300 -18.44 -7.91 12.59
N ASP A 301 -19.45 -8.60 13.16
CA ASP A 301 -20.09 -9.75 12.50
C ASP A 301 -20.83 -9.33 11.21
N PHE A 302 -21.48 -8.16 11.21
CA PHE A 302 -22.11 -7.60 10.03
C PHE A 302 -21.07 -7.36 8.91
N VAL A 303 -19.98 -6.64 9.21
CA VAL A 303 -18.91 -6.37 8.24
C VAL A 303 -18.32 -7.68 7.70
N LEU A 304 -18.04 -8.65 8.58
CA LEU A 304 -17.54 -9.95 8.16
C LEU A 304 -18.52 -10.66 7.23
N SER A 305 -19.83 -10.58 7.50
CA SER A 305 -20.85 -11.18 6.65
C SER A 305 -20.89 -10.56 5.25
N VAL A 306 -20.74 -9.25 5.14
CA VAL A 306 -20.61 -8.55 3.84
C VAL A 306 -19.37 -9.01 3.09
N MET A 307 -18.21 -9.03 3.76
CA MET A 307 -16.95 -9.43 3.12
C MET A 307 -17.03 -10.86 2.59
N ARG A 308 -17.58 -11.78 3.37
CA ARG A 308 -17.79 -13.18 2.97
C ARG A 308 -18.75 -13.32 1.80
N TYR A 309 -19.88 -12.60 1.85
CA TYR A 309 -20.92 -12.67 0.84
C TYR A 309 -20.35 -12.43 -0.56
N TRP A 310 -19.65 -11.34 -0.77
CA TRP A 310 -19.15 -10.98 -2.10
C TRP A 310 -18.00 -11.88 -2.57
N ILE A 311 -17.15 -12.38 -1.67
CA ILE A 311 -16.15 -13.38 -2.05
C ILE A 311 -16.81 -14.68 -2.46
N GLN A 312 -17.81 -15.16 -1.71
CA GLN A 312 -18.49 -16.43 -1.99
C GLN A 312 -19.37 -16.36 -3.24
N ARG A 313 -20.08 -15.24 -3.43
CA ARG A 313 -21.06 -15.11 -4.51
C ARG A 313 -20.44 -14.74 -5.84
N CYS A 314 -19.51 -13.80 -5.84
CA CYS A 314 -18.95 -13.26 -7.07
C CYS A 314 -17.48 -13.66 -7.30
N GLY A 315 -16.80 -14.21 -6.28
CA GLY A 315 -15.41 -14.64 -6.41
C GLY A 315 -14.39 -13.50 -6.41
N VAL A 316 -14.71 -12.36 -5.78
CA VAL A 316 -13.77 -11.25 -5.67
C VAL A 316 -12.55 -11.64 -4.84
N ASP A 317 -11.38 -11.04 -5.12
CA ASP A 317 -10.09 -11.48 -4.60
C ASP A 317 -9.67 -10.77 -3.31
N GLY A 318 -10.48 -9.85 -2.82
CA GLY A 318 -10.19 -9.15 -1.57
C GLY A 318 -10.85 -7.77 -1.48
N TRP A 319 -10.35 -6.99 -0.53
CA TRP A 319 -10.95 -5.73 -0.13
C TRP A 319 -9.91 -4.64 0.03
N ARG A 320 -10.21 -3.46 -0.47
CA ARG A 320 -9.63 -2.21 0.01
C ARG A 320 -10.56 -1.66 1.10
N MET A 321 -10.05 -1.40 2.28
CA MET A 321 -10.85 -0.88 3.37
C MET A 321 -10.66 0.63 3.47
N ASP A 322 -11.76 1.35 3.28
CA ASP A 322 -11.86 2.80 3.33
C ASP A 322 -11.59 3.32 4.74
N VAL A 323 -10.89 4.44 4.84
CA VAL A 323 -10.55 5.12 6.11
C VAL A 323 -10.03 4.14 7.17
N ALA A 324 -9.07 3.28 6.79
CA ALA A 324 -8.57 2.19 7.64
C ALA A 324 -7.94 2.69 8.95
N ASP A 325 -7.47 3.94 8.99
CA ASP A 325 -6.91 4.59 10.18
C ASP A 325 -7.94 4.76 11.31
N GLU A 326 -9.22 4.89 10.98
CA GLU A 326 -10.31 5.14 11.94
C GLU A 326 -11.03 3.86 12.38
N LEU A 327 -10.74 2.72 11.75
CA LEU A 327 -11.31 1.44 12.16
C LEU A 327 -10.72 0.99 13.50
N ASP A 328 -11.57 0.39 14.34
CA ASP A 328 -11.10 -0.22 15.58
C ASP A 328 -10.10 -1.34 15.29
N THR A 329 -8.94 -1.31 15.96
CA THR A 329 -7.86 -2.28 15.75
C THR A 329 -8.32 -3.72 16.00
N ALA A 330 -9.11 -3.97 17.06
CA ALA A 330 -9.61 -5.31 17.36
C ALA A 330 -10.61 -5.79 16.29
N CYS A 331 -11.38 -4.87 15.68
CA CYS A 331 -12.22 -5.18 14.54
C CYS A 331 -11.39 -5.67 13.35
N VAL A 332 -10.37 -4.94 12.94
CA VAL A 332 -9.52 -5.33 11.81
C VAL A 332 -8.84 -6.69 12.06
N GLN A 333 -8.32 -6.90 13.27
CA GLN A 333 -7.73 -8.17 13.68
C GLN A 333 -8.75 -9.32 13.66
N PHE A 334 -9.98 -9.07 14.12
CA PHE A 334 -11.08 -10.03 14.06
C PHE A 334 -11.42 -10.38 12.61
N LEU A 335 -11.63 -9.37 11.76
CA LEU A 335 -11.96 -9.55 10.34
C LEU A 335 -10.87 -10.33 9.61
N ARG A 336 -9.60 -9.92 9.77
CA ARG A 336 -8.47 -10.63 9.17
C ARG A 336 -8.46 -12.11 9.57
N ARG A 337 -8.45 -12.36 10.87
CA ARG A 337 -8.37 -13.74 11.39
C ARG A 337 -9.49 -14.63 10.85
N ARG A 338 -10.73 -14.11 10.84
CA ARG A 338 -11.89 -14.87 10.40
C ARG A 338 -11.91 -15.04 8.87
N LEU A 339 -11.60 -13.97 8.14
CA LEU A 339 -11.59 -14.01 6.68
C LEU A 339 -10.47 -14.91 6.14
N LYS A 340 -9.25 -14.78 6.66
CA LYS A 340 -8.11 -15.58 6.21
C LYS A 340 -8.24 -17.07 6.56
N ALA A 341 -8.98 -17.42 7.61
CA ALA A 341 -9.26 -18.82 7.93
C ALA A 341 -10.13 -19.51 6.85
N GLU A 342 -10.99 -18.75 6.18
CA GLU A 342 -11.91 -19.26 5.15
C GLU A 342 -11.37 -18.98 3.74
N PHE A 343 -10.76 -17.82 3.54
CA PHE A 343 -10.25 -17.33 2.25
C PHE A 343 -8.80 -16.87 2.41
N PRO A 344 -7.83 -17.80 2.55
CA PRO A 344 -6.43 -17.43 2.80
C PRO A 344 -5.81 -16.60 1.68
N GLN A 345 -6.38 -16.66 0.47
CA GLN A 345 -5.93 -15.88 -0.69
C GLN A 345 -6.63 -14.52 -0.83
N ALA A 346 -7.57 -14.16 0.04
CA ALA A 346 -8.20 -12.84 -0.01
C ALA A 346 -7.21 -11.77 0.47
N LEU A 347 -7.03 -10.71 -0.33
CA LEU A 347 -6.16 -9.58 0.01
C LEU A 347 -6.90 -8.56 0.88
N LEU A 348 -6.22 -8.03 1.90
CA LEU A 348 -6.69 -6.91 2.70
C LEU A 348 -5.75 -5.72 2.50
N LEU A 349 -6.23 -4.71 1.78
CA LEU A 349 -5.56 -3.44 1.50
C LEU A 349 -6.20 -2.34 2.36
N GLY A 350 -5.44 -1.65 3.20
CA GLY A 350 -5.95 -0.53 4.00
C GLY A 350 -5.69 0.81 3.32
N GLU A 351 -6.62 1.75 3.44
CA GLU A 351 -6.31 3.13 3.15
C GLU A 351 -5.70 3.82 4.38
N THR A 352 -4.56 4.45 4.18
CA THR A 352 -3.93 5.33 5.17
C THR A 352 -3.12 6.40 4.46
N TRP A 353 -3.11 7.61 5.00
CA TRP A 353 -2.39 8.75 4.43
C TRP A 353 -1.00 8.95 5.04
N GLY A 354 -0.71 8.25 6.11
CA GLY A 354 0.50 8.43 6.88
C GLY A 354 1.27 7.14 7.18
N ASP A 355 1.75 7.07 8.41
CA ASP A 355 2.52 5.93 8.92
C ASP A 355 1.63 4.72 9.20
N ALA A 356 1.81 3.67 8.42
CA ALA A 356 1.06 2.42 8.55
C ALA A 356 1.73 1.37 9.46
N ALA A 357 2.77 1.71 10.22
CA ALA A 357 3.51 0.71 11.02
C ALA A 357 2.59 -0.07 11.96
N ARG A 358 1.60 0.60 12.58
CA ARG A 358 0.58 -0.05 13.42
C ARG A 358 -0.20 -1.13 12.67
N MET A 359 -0.48 -0.91 11.40
CA MET A 359 -1.33 -1.79 10.58
C MET A 359 -0.55 -2.96 9.96
N LEU A 360 0.74 -2.78 9.72
CA LEU A 360 1.55 -3.70 8.92
C LEU A 360 2.55 -4.52 9.73
N CYS A 361 3.11 -3.95 10.81
CA CYS A 361 4.24 -4.59 11.51
C CYS A 361 3.84 -5.77 12.38
N GLY A 362 2.58 -5.86 12.80
CA GLY A 362 2.06 -6.99 13.59
C GLY A 362 1.74 -8.24 12.77
N GLY A 363 1.55 -8.12 11.46
CA GLY A 363 1.11 -9.21 10.60
C GLY A 363 -0.35 -9.65 10.81
N ASP A 364 -1.08 -8.96 11.67
CA ASP A 364 -2.40 -9.35 12.18
C ASP A 364 -3.56 -8.43 11.73
N GLN A 365 -3.26 -7.43 10.89
CA GLN A 365 -4.26 -6.48 10.38
C GLN A 365 -4.32 -6.51 8.84
N PHE A 366 -3.54 -5.70 8.15
CA PHE A 366 -3.55 -5.60 6.69
C PHE A 366 -2.40 -6.35 6.05
N ASP A 367 -2.58 -6.76 4.79
CA ASP A 367 -1.52 -7.31 3.94
C ASP A 367 -0.71 -6.19 3.28
N SER A 368 -1.36 -5.07 3.01
CA SER A 368 -0.82 -3.90 2.34
C SER A 368 -1.62 -2.64 2.69
N VAL A 369 -1.07 -1.48 2.35
CA VAL A 369 -1.76 -0.19 2.44
C VAL A 369 -1.52 0.64 1.19
N MET A 370 -2.42 1.60 0.93
CA MET A 370 -2.20 2.66 -0.06
C MET A 370 -1.05 3.55 0.42
N ASN A 371 0.04 3.57 -0.35
CA ASN A 371 1.30 4.19 0.08
C ASN A 371 1.38 5.66 -0.36
N TYR A 372 0.64 6.52 0.31
CA TYR A 372 0.67 7.96 0.03
C TYR A 372 2.02 8.61 0.37
N LEU A 373 2.80 8.05 1.31
CA LEU A 373 4.17 8.52 1.56
C LEU A 373 5.06 8.38 0.32
N PHE A 374 4.87 7.31 -0.47
CA PHE A 374 5.56 7.16 -1.76
C PHE A 374 5.07 8.21 -2.76
N ARG A 375 3.74 8.43 -2.86
CA ARG A 375 3.15 9.45 -3.72
C ARG A 375 3.77 10.83 -3.44
N ASP A 376 3.82 11.21 -2.17
CA ASP A 376 4.36 12.51 -1.77
C ASP A 376 5.83 12.67 -2.17
N CYS A 377 6.65 11.62 -2.02
CA CYS A 377 8.02 11.64 -2.52
C CYS A 377 8.09 11.86 -4.04
N MET A 378 7.21 11.22 -4.80
CA MET A 378 7.19 11.35 -6.27
C MET A 378 6.69 12.72 -6.73
N VAL A 379 5.65 13.25 -6.06
CA VAL A 379 5.11 14.59 -6.35
C VAL A 379 6.14 15.65 -6.02
N ASP A 380 6.73 15.60 -4.83
CA ASP A 380 7.74 16.59 -4.41
C ASP A 380 8.98 16.58 -5.29
N TYR A 381 9.45 15.39 -5.70
CA TYR A 381 10.66 15.28 -6.50
C TYR A 381 10.40 15.53 -8.00
N PHE A 382 9.51 14.74 -8.62
CA PHE A 382 9.32 14.81 -10.07
C PHE A 382 8.36 15.93 -10.49
N ALA A 383 7.24 16.15 -9.78
CA ALA A 383 6.27 17.16 -10.21
C ALA A 383 6.67 18.58 -9.77
N HIS A 384 6.99 18.77 -8.52
CA HIS A 384 7.28 20.09 -7.95
C HIS A 384 8.76 20.47 -8.00
N GLY A 385 9.68 19.49 -7.96
CA GLY A 385 11.11 19.74 -7.82
C GLY A 385 11.47 20.43 -6.50
N SER A 386 10.66 20.22 -5.47
CA SER A 386 10.82 20.85 -4.13
C SER A 386 11.84 20.15 -3.25
N ILE A 387 12.25 18.94 -3.61
CA ILE A 387 13.31 18.17 -2.97
C ILE A 387 14.36 17.74 -3.98
N ASP A 388 15.59 17.57 -3.52
CA ASP A 388 16.71 17.08 -4.31
C ASP A 388 16.84 15.53 -4.24
N GLU A 389 17.80 14.97 -4.99
CA GLU A 389 18.07 13.54 -5.08
C GLU A 389 18.43 12.92 -3.74
N ARG A 390 19.17 13.65 -2.89
CA ARG A 390 19.56 13.20 -1.54
C ARG A 390 18.34 13.17 -0.63
N GLN A 391 17.52 14.20 -0.65
CA GLN A 391 16.28 14.26 0.13
C GLN A 391 15.28 13.19 -0.31
N LEU A 392 15.21 12.92 -1.63
CA LEU A 392 14.42 11.80 -2.16
C LEU A 392 14.89 10.47 -1.55
N ASP A 393 16.20 10.18 -1.61
CA ASP A 393 16.74 8.94 -1.02
C ASP A 393 16.43 8.84 0.47
N GLU A 394 16.72 9.90 1.23
CA GLU A 394 16.47 9.95 2.68
C GLU A 394 15.00 9.66 3.03
N ARG A 395 14.04 10.24 2.30
CA ARG A 395 12.61 9.99 2.52
C ARG A 395 12.19 8.56 2.15
N LEU A 396 12.69 8.03 1.03
CA LEU A 396 12.43 6.65 0.63
C LEU A 396 13.02 5.65 1.62
N GLN A 397 14.24 5.87 2.11
CA GLN A 397 14.85 5.04 3.13
C GLN A 397 14.08 5.13 4.46
N HIS A 398 13.69 6.33 4.88
CA HIS A 398 12.88 6.54 6.07
C HIS A 398 11.55 5.76 6.01
N MET A 399 10.84 5.84 4.87
CA MET A 399 9.62 5.06 4.62
C MET A 399 9.89 3.54 4.72
N ARG A 400 10.96 3.06 4.08
CA ARG A 400 11.32 1.63 4.10
C ARG A 400 11.67 1.14 5.51
N MET A 401 12.30 1.96 6.34
CA MET A 401 12.62 1.60 7.73
C MET A 401 11.40 1.50 8.65
N LYS A 402 10.22 2.00 8.23
CA LYS A 402 8.99 1.86 9.00
C LYS A 402 8.41 0.43 8.95
N TYR A 403 8.71 -0.33 7.90
CA TYR A 403 8.04 -1.61 7.60
C TYR A 403 9.04 -2.77 7.44
N PRO A 404 8.62 -4.01 7.69
CA PRO A 404 9.38 -5.20 7.30
C PRO A 404 9.70 -5.18 5.80
N GLU A 405 10.89 -5.68 5.41
CA GLU A 405 11.33 -5.70 4.01
C GLU A 405 10.34 -6.40 3.08
N GLU A 406 9.78 -7.53 3.54
CA GLU A 406 8.78 -8.28 2.78
C GLU A 406 7.52 -7.45 2.54
N THR A 407 7.07 -6.73 3.55
CA THR A 407 5.86 -5.88 3.48
C THR A 407 6.04 -4.77 2.45
N CYS A 408 7.26 -4.21 2.32
CA CYS A 408 7.54 -3.19 1.31
C CYS A 408 7.27 -3.65 -0.13
N GLN A 409 7.27 -4.96 -0.38
CA GLN A 409 7.01 -5.53 -1.72
C GLN A 409 5.51 -5.64 -2.06
N TYR A 410 4.63 -5.40 -1.09
CA TYR A 410 3.18 -5.42 -1.26
C TYR A 410 2.55 -4.03 -1.25
N LEU A 411 3.29 -2.98 -0.85
CA LEU A 411 2.76 -1.62 -0.73
C LEU A 411 2.16 -1.13 -2.06
N TYR A 412 0.94 -0.62 -1.99
CA TYR A 412 0.23 -0.05 -3.14
C TYR A 412 0.79 1.35 -3.45
N ASN A 413 1.76 1.43 -4.34
CA ASN A 413 2.44 2.68 -4.70
C ASN A 413 1.66 3.42 -5.79
N CYS A 414 0.96 4.48 -5.45
CA CYS A 414 0.22 5.32 -6.39
C CYS A 414 0.96 6.63 -6.68
N LEU A 415 0.71 7.23 -7.84
CA LEU A 415 1.07 8.63 -8.15
C LEU A 415 -0.15 9.52 -7.99
N SER A 416 -1.33 9.00 -8.30
CA SER A 416 -2.63 9.66 -8.16
C SER A 416 -3.66 8.68 -7.62
N SER A 417 -4.78 9.21 -7.15
CA SER A 417 -5.97 8.45 -6.77
C SER A 417 -7.24 9.25 -7.06
N HIS A 418 -8.39 8.69 -6.73
CA HIS A 418 -9.68 9.38 -6.83
C HIS A 418 -9.87 10.51 -5.80
N ASP A 419 -8.94 10.67 -4.83
CA ASP A 419 -8.97 11.68 -3.76
C ASP A 419 -7.91 12.76 -3.93
N THR A 420 -7.02 12.61 -4.90
CA THR A 420 -5.89 13.54 -5.10
C THR A 420 -5.91 14.14 -6.51
N ALA A 421 -5.28 15.29 -6.68
CA ALA A 421 -4.98 15.80 -8.01
C ALA A 421 -4.19 14.74 -8.81
N ARG A 422 -4.43 14.71 -10.13
CA ARG A 422 -3.70 13.82 -11.03
C ARG A 422 -2.24 14.29 -11.16
N PHE A 423 -1.33 13.35 -11.26
CA PHE A 423 0.11 13.66 -11.27
C PHE A 423 0.51 14.61 -12.39
N LEU A 424 -0.07 14.47 -13.58
CA LEU A 424 0.23 15.39 -14.69
C LEU A 424 -0.21 16.83 -14.39
N THR A 425 -1.30 17.03 -13.65
CA THR A 425 -1.74 18.34 -13.16
C THR A 425 -0.74 18.91 -12.16
N GLU A 426 -0.29 18.11 -11.18
CA GLU A 426 0.78 18.49 -10.26
C GLU A 426 2.08 18.86 -10.99
N ALA A 427 2.38 18.15 -12.08
CA ALA A 427 3.51 18.39 -12.96
C ALA A 427 3.26 19.52 -13.99
N ARG A 428 2.15 20.27 -13.88
CA ARG A 428 1.80 21.41 -14.75
C ARG A 428 1.76 21.06 -16.25
N GLY A 429 1.32 19.84 -16.57
CA GLY A 429 1.24 19.33 -17.94
C GLY A 429 2.60 18.89 -18.54
N GLU A 430 3.69 18.91 -17.76
CA GLU A 430 5.01 18.49 -18.24
C GLU A 430 5.12 16.96 -18.31
N LYS A 431 4.79 16.37 -19.45
CA LYS A 431 4.72 14.91 -19.66
C LYS A 431 6.01 14.16 -19.32
N TRP A 432 7.19 14.78 -19.53
CA TRP A 432 8.44 14.12 -19.18
C TRP A 432 8.56 13.81 -17.68
N ARG A 433 8.00 14.67 -16.81
CA ARG A 433 7.94 14.46 -15.37
C ARG A 433 7.08 13.24 -15.03
N LEU A 434 5.90 13.12 -15.65
CA LEU A 434 5.03 11.96 -15.51
C LEU A 434 5.73 10.68 -16.02
N LYS A 435 6.41 10.74 -17.18
CA LYS A 435 7.16 9.59 -17.72
C LYS A 435 8.24 9.08 -16.74
N LEU A 436 8.99 9.99 -16.11
CA LEU A 436 10.01 9.61 -15.12
C LEU A 436 9.38 9.06 -13.83
N ALA A 437 8.31 9.69 -13.34
CA ALA A 437 7.60 9.21 -12.14
C ALA A 437 6.99 7.82 -12.35
N LEU A 438 6.36 7.57 -13.51
CA LEU A 438 5.84 6.25 -13.89
C LEU A 438 6.96 5.22 -14.00
N ALA A 439 8.10 5.57 -14.56
CA ALA A 439 9.26 4.68 -14.62
C ALA A 439 9.77 4.35 -13.20
N PHE A 440 9.84 5.37 -12.33
CA PHE A 440 10.24 5.15 -10.94
C PHE A 440 9.26 4.23 -10.21
N GLN A 441 7.96 4.50 -10.31
CA GLN A 441 6.90 3.68 -9.72
C GLN A 441 6.96 2.22 -10.18
N MET A 442 7.16 1.99 -11.49
CA MET A 442 7.23 0.64 -12.06
C MET A 442 8.48 -0.14 -11.68
N LEU A 443 9.59 0.55 -11.39
CA LEU A 443 10.89 -0.09 -11.12
C LEU A 443 11.24 -0.15 -9.62
N TYR A 444 10.55 0.61 -8.78
CA TYR A 444 10.73 0.64 -7.31
C TYR A 444 10.08 -0.58 -6.63
N PRO A 445 10.51 -0.97 -5.39
CA PRO A 445 9.84 -2.00 -4.60
C PRO A 445 8.37 -1.67 -4.31
N GLY A 446 7.52 -2.68 -4.32
CA GLY A 446 6.08 -2.55 -4.07
C GLY A 446 5.26 -2.85 -5.33
N CYS A 447 4.01 -2.50 -5.30
CA CYS A 447 3.02 -2.73 -6.32
C CYS A 447 2.63 -1.40 -6.96
N PRO A 448 3.08 -1.08 -8.18
CA PRO A 448 2.66 0.13 -8.87
C PRO A 448 1.16 0.11 -9.09
N ALA A 449 0.52 1.25 -8.87
CA ALA A 449 -0.91 1.41 -9.00
C ALA A 449 -1.22 2.60 -9.90
N LEU A 450 -1.77 2.33 -11.06
CA LEU A 450 -2.24 3.34 -12.00
C LEU A 450 -3.67 3.73 -11.65
N TYR A 451 -3.93 5.00 -11.52
CA TYR A 451 -5.29 5.55 -11.49
C TYR A 451 -5.80 5.69 -12.93
N TYR A 452 -7.02 5.24 -13.23
CA TYR A 452 -7.52 5.21 -14.62
C TYR A 452 -7.25 6.51 -15.38
N GLY A 453 -6.73 6.39 -16.60
CA GLY A 453 -6.39 7.51 -17.46
C GLY A 453 -5.02 8.15 -17.19
N GLU A 454 -4.29 7.73 -16.15
CA GLU A 454 -2.93 8.19 -15.90
C GLU A 454 -1.97 7.74 -17.01
N GLU A 455 -2.19 6.53 -17.54
CA GLU A 455 -1.46 5.94 -18.65
C GLU A 455 -1.64 6.65 -20.00
N ILE A 456 -2.66 7.50 -20.11
CA ILE A 456 -2.94 8.31 -21.32
C ILE A 456 -2.83 9.81 -21.06
N GLY A 457 -2.30 10.21 -19.89
CA GLY A 457 -2.02 11.61 -19.58
C GLY A 457 -3.25 12.45 -19.25
N MET A 458 -4.26 11.88 -18.58
CA MET A 458 -5.38 12.67 -18.08
C MET A 458 -4.93 13.64 -16.98
N GLU A 459 -5.47 14.85 -17.01
CA GLU A 459 -5.33 15.88 -15.98
C GLU A 459 -6.60 15.98 -15.13
N GLY A 460 -6.49 16.61 -13.97
CA GLY A 460 -7.61 16.87 -13.06
C GLY A 460 -7.12 17.33 -11.69
N GLU A 461 -7.75 18.38 -11.18
CA GLU A 461 -7.52 18.93 -9.85
C GLU A 461 -7.99 17.95 -8.76
N ASN A 462 -7.82 18.30 -7.49
CA ASN A 462 -8.35 17.53 -6.37
C ASN A 462 -9.85 17.20 -6.53
N ASP A 463 -10.34 16.21 -5.77
CA ASP A 463 -11.76 15.82 -5.73
C ASP A 463 -12.71 17.04 -5.78
N PRO A 464 -13.67 17.07 -6.71
CA PRO A 464 -14.04 16.06 -7.71
C PRO A 464 -13.28 16.18 -9.05
N GLY A 465 -12.38 17.15 -9.22
CA GLY A 465 -11.69 17.46 -10.48
C GLY A 465 -10.92 16.27 -11.08
N CYS A 466 -10.33 15.42 -10.25
CA CYS A 466 -9.61 14.21 -10.68
C CYS A 466 -10.51 13.09 -11.24
N ARG A 467 -11.84 13.19 -11.06
CA ARG A 467 -12.83 12.16 -11.41
C ARG A 467 -13.52 12.41 -12.76
N GLY A 468 -12.78 12.92 -13.76
CA GLY A 468 -13.27 13.09 -15.14
C GLY A 468 -13.58 11.77 -15.82
N GLY A 469 -14.48 11.77 -16.82
CA GLY A 469 -14.74 10.59 -17.66
C GLY A 469 -13.46 10.13 -18.38
N MET A 470 -13.23 8.82 -18.45
CA MET A 470 -12.05 8.25 -19.12
C MET A 470 -11.98 8.72 -20.59
N ALA A 471 -10.87 9.28 -21.00
CA ALA A 471 -10.69 9.93 -22.30
C ALA A 471 -10.41 8.91 -23.43
N TRP A 472 -11.36 7.99 -23.69
CA TRP A 472 -11.20 6.89 -24.64
C TRP A 472 -10.87 7.34 -26.07
N GLU A 473 -11.31 8.53 -26.48
CA GLU A 473 -11.13 9.04 -27.84
C GLU A 473 -9.91 9.97 -27.97
N ARG A 474 -9.24 10.30 -26.87
CA ARG A 474 -8.13 11.26 -26.83
C ARG A 474 -6.93 10.69 -26.08
N GLN A 475 -6.49 9.51 -26.48
CA GLN A 475 -5.37 8.83 -25.85
C GLN A 475 -4.03 9.41 -26.32
N ASP A 476 -3.11 9.59 -25.38
CA ASP A 476 -1.71 9.83 -25.70
C ASP A 476 -1.03 8.48 -25.99
N GLU A 477 -0.97 8.12 -27.28
CA GLU A 477 -0.44 6.83 -27.73
C GLU A 477 1.06 6.65 -27.39
N GLU A 478 1.83 7.73 -27.34
CA GLU A 478 3.26 7.68 -26.98
C GLU A 478 3.40 7.33 -25.48
N LEU A 479 2.65 8.01 -24.62
CA LEU A 479 2.66 7.74 -23.19
C LEU A 479 2.11 6.35 -22.89
N LEU A 480 1.01 5.97 -23.51
CA LEU A 480 0.43 4.63 -23.37
C LEU A 480 1.42 3.53 -23.77
N GLY A 481 2.11 3.72 -24.91
CA GLY A 481 3.17 2.82 -25.36
C GLY A 481 4.29 2.70 -24.34
N TRP A 482 4.73 3.83 -23.78
CA TRP A 482 5.75 3.88 -22.72
C TRP A 482 5.33 3.10 -21.47
N VAL A 483 4.12 3.32 -20.99
CA VAL A 483 3.58 2.60 -19.81
C VAL A 483 3.50 1.09 -20.07
N LYS A 484 2.99 0.69 -21.24
CA LYS A 484 2.94 -0.74 -21.63
C LYS A 484 4.34 -1.39 -21.64
N GLU A 485 5.35 -0.67 -22.12
CA GLU A 485 6.73 -1.19 -22.12
C GLU A 485 7.30 -1.34 -20.71
N LEU A 486 7.07 -0.36 -19.83
CA LEU A 486 7.49 -0.45 -18.44
C LEU A 486 6.82 -1.62 -17.69
N ILE A 487 5.51 -1.82 -17.89
CA ILE A 487 4.79 -2.95 -17.29
C ILE A 487 5.32 -4.28 -17.82
N ARG A 488 5.55 -4.39 -19.15
CA ARG A 488 6.14 -5.60 -19.74
C ARG A 488 7.54 -5.86 -19.18
N PHE A 489 8.36 -4.82 -19.04
CA PHE A 489 9.68 -4.93 -18.43
C PHE A 489 9.57 -5.45 -17.00
N ARG A 490 8.74 -4.81 -16.15
CA ARG A 490 8.50 -5.26 -14.77
C ARG A 490 8.09 -6.73 -14.71
N ARG A 491 7.17 -7.17 -15.57
CA ARG A 491 6.66 -8.55 -15.58
C ARG A 491 7.69 -9.59 -16.01
N ARG A 492 8.69 -9.20 -16.81
CA ARG A 492 9.76 -10.09 -17.29
C ARG A 492 10.92 -10.22 -16.33
N HIS A 493 11.15 -9.24 -15.47
CA HIS A 493 12.32 -9.15 -14.61
C HIS A 493 11.96 -9.39 -13.15
N GLU A 494 12.34 -10.56 -12.64
CA GLU A 494 12.07 -10.96 -11.25
C GLU A 494 12.77 -10.02 -10.27
N ALA A 495 13.95 -9.50 -10.60
CA ALA A 495 14.65 -8.51 -9.80
C ALA A 495 13.81 -7.24 -9.57
N VAL A 496 13.05 -6.78 -10.58
CA VAL A 496 12.18 -5.61 -10.46
C VAL A 496 10.96 -5.92 -9.58
N ARG A 497 10.37 -7.10 -9.73
CA ARG A 497 9.17 -7.49 -8.97
C ARG A 497 9.47 -7.76 -7.51
N ARG A 498 10.55 -8.49 -7.20
CA ARG A 498 10.79 -9.13 -5.88
C ARG A 498 12.19 -8.92 -5.33
N GLY A 499 13.11 -8.37 -6.14
CA GLY A 499 14.50 -8.18 -5.74
C GLY A 499 14.67 -7.18 -4.60
N VAL A 500 15.78 -7.29 -3.90
CA VAL A 500 16.19 -6.27 -2.92
C VAL A 500 16.52 -4.95 -3.63
N TYR A 501 16.36 -3.87 -2.92
CA TYR A 501 16.63 -2.51 -3.40
C TYR A 501 17.88 -1.93 -2.72
N ARG A 502 18.72 -1.28 -3.51
CA ARG A 502 19.84 -0.51 -2.99
C ARG A 502 20.03 0.78 -3.80
N THR A 503 20.09 1.92 -3.15
CA THR A 503 20.51 3.18 -3.78
C THR A 503 21.99 3.11 -4.13
N LEU A 504 22.34 3.49 -5.37
CA LEU A 504 23.71 3.53 -5.88
C LEU A 504 24.26 4.96 -5.89
N LEU A 505 23.42 5.94 -6.23
CA LEU A 505 23.77 7.34 -6.34
C LEU A 505 22.56 8.22 -6.05
N ALA A 506 22.77 9.29 -5.29
CA ALA A 506 21.86 10.41 -5.12
C ALA A 506 22.70 11.68 -5.19
N ASP A 507 22.82 12.28 -6.37
CA ASP A 507 23.73 13.39 -6.68
C ASP A 507 22.93 14.64 -7.10
N PRO A 508 22.72 15.61 -6.17
CA PRO A 508 21.97 16.83 -6.47
C PRO A 508 22.65 17.75 -7.47
N ASP A 509 23.99 17.73 -7.54
CA ASP A 509 24.76 18.60 -8.44
C ASP A 509 24.58 18.16 -9.92
N LYS A 510 24.49 16.86 -10.13
CA LYS A 510 24.28 16.26 -11.45
C LYS A 510 22.81 16.00 -11.79
N LYS A 511 21.90 16.14 -10.83
CA LYS A 511 20.49 15.74 -10.98
C LYS A 511 20.33 14.27 -11.36
N LEU A 512 21.23 13.41 -10.80
CA LEU A 512 21.23 11.97 -11.04
C LEU A 512 20.76 11.21 -9.80
N PHE A 513 19.82 10.31 -10.02
CA PHE A 513 19.42 9.31 -9.03
C PHE A 513 19.57 7.91 -9.61
N ALA A 514 20.27 7.00 -8.91
CA ALA A 514 20.43 5.65 -9.39
C ALA A 514 20.24 4.62 -8.27
N PHE A 515 19.60 3.50 -8.62
CA PHE A 515 19.43 2.37 -7.73
C PHE A 515 19.57 1.03 -8.46
N GLU A 516 19.77 -0.02 -7.70
CA GLU A 516 19.70 -1.40 -8.20
C GLU A 516 18.53 -2.18 -7.58
N ARG A 517 18.03 -3.12 -8.37
CA ARG A 517 17.14 -4.20 -7.95
C ARG A 517 17.85 -5.52 -8.20
N ARG A 518 17.93 -6.39 -7.19
CA ARG A 518 18.76 -7.58 -7.28
C ARG A 518 18.07 -8.82 -6.70
N THR A 519 18.19 -9.93 -7.42
CA THR A 519 17.96 -11.31 -6.95
C THR A 519 19.26 -12.11 -7.08
N ASP A 520 19.26 -13.41 -6.73
CA ASP A 520 20.44 -14.26 -6.88
C ASP A 520 20.86 -14.46 -8.35
N GLY A 521 19.93 -14.31 -9.29
CA GLY A 521 20.19 -14.57 -10.72
C GLY A 521 20.15 -13.35 -11.63
N GLU A 522 19.78 -12.17 -11.11
CA GLU A 522 19.54 -11.00 -11.94
C GLU A 522 19.82 -9.71 -11.18
N THR A 523 20.46 -8.74 -11.84
CA THR A 523 20.60 -7.37 -11.33
C THR A 523 20.09 -6.38 -12.38
N ILE A 524 19.29 -5.42 -11.96
CA ILE A 524 18.78 -4.33 -12.80
C ILE A 524 19.26 -3.03 -12.19
N THR A 525 20.09 -2.29 -12.92
CA THR A 525 20.50 -0.93 -12.55
C THR A 525 19.60 0.06 -13.27
N VAL A 526 19.05 1.01 -12.51
CA VAL A 526 18.16 2.06 -13.00
C VAL A 526 18.77 3.41 -12.69
N ILE A 527 18.89 4.28 -13.70
CA ILE A 527 19.51 5.60 -13.58
C ILE A 527 18.56 6.64 -14.14
N PHE A 528 18.21 7.64 -13.33
CA PHE A 528 17.38 8.77 -13.69
C PHE A 528 18.23 10.00 -13.82
N ASN A 529 18.03 10.77 -14.91
CA ASN A 529 18.49 12.13 -15.08
C ASN A 529 17.27 13.05 -15.11
N SER A 530 17.05 13.80 -14.03
CA SER A 530 15.97 14.80 -13.91
C SER A 530 16.41 16.20 -14.31
N GLY A 531 17.69 16.38 -14.66
CA GLY A 531 18.28 17.68 -14.99
C GLY A 531 18.18 18.03 -16.47
N ASP A 532 18.52 19.28 -16.78
CA ASP A 532 18.47 19.90 -18.12
C ASP A 532 19.76 19.70 -18.94
N GLN A 533 20.68 18.87 -18.48
CA GLN A 533 21.93 18.53 -19.17
C GLN A 533 22.11 17.01 -19.22
N PRO A 534 22.68 16.48 -20.32
CA PRO A 534 23.12 15.09 -20.36
C PRO A 534 24.20 14.85 -19.28
N GLN A 535 24.18 13.71 -18.65
CA GLN A 535 25.10 13.37 -17.55
C GLN A 535 25.79 12.05 -17.81
N ASP A 536 27.09 11.98 -17.54
CA ASP A 536 27.81 10.72 -17.57
C ASP A 536 27.66 9.99 -16.23
N PHE A 537 27.34 8.72 -16.33
CA PHE A 537 27.35 7.77 -15.23
C PHE A 537 28.61 6.88 -15.33
N ALA A 538 28.70 5.71 -14.77
CA ALA A 538 29.84 4.80 -14.90
C ALA A 538 30.08 4.42 -16.38
N ALA A 539 31.33 4.03 -16.73
CA ALA A 539 31.75 3.76 -18.10
C ALA A 539 30.83 2.81 -18.90
N GLU A 540 30.26 1.81 -18.23
CA GLU A 540 29.33 0.84 -18.84
C GLU A 540 27.95 1.42 -19.13
N ALA A 541 27.54 2.44 -18.38
CA ALA A 541 26.26 3.10 -18.58
C ALA A 541 26.35 4.24 -19.60
N GLY A 542 27.53 4.85 -19.77
CA GLY A 542 27.73 6.00 -20.67
C GLY A 542 26.88 7.22 -20.27
N THR A 543 26.55 8.06 -21.26
CA THR A 543 25.79 9.28 -21.07
C THR A 543 24.29 9.01 -20.92
N ILE A 544 23.67 9.61 -19.90
CA ILE A 544 22.23 9.58 -19.65
C ILE A 544 21.63 10.88 -20.22
N PRO A 545 20.72 10.79 -21.20
CA PRO A 545 20.10 11.97 -21.80
C PRO A 545 19.34 12.82 -20.78
N VAL A 546 19.01 14.02 -21.18
CA VAL A 546 18.14 14.97 -20.44
C VAL A 546 16.77 14.34 -20.22
N HIS A 547 16.20 14.49 -19.01
CA HIS A 547 14.86 14.00 -18.64
C HIS A 547 14.63 12.53 -19.02
N ALA A 548 15.60 11.67 -18.74
CA ALA A 548 15.58 10.28 -19.17
C ALA A 548 15.83 9.29 -18.04
N VAL A 549 15.35 8.09 -18.25
CA VAL A 549 15.70 6.91 -17.45
C VAL A 549 16.47 5.92 -18.32
N LYS A 550 17.54 5.35 -17.76
CA LYS A 550 18.29 4.26 -18.37
C LYS A 550 18.20 3.03 -17.48
N ILE A 551 17.87 1.91 -18.10
CA ILE A 551 17.70 0.61 -17.43
C ILE A 551 18.74 -0.34 -17.99
N ILE A 552 19.54 -0.95 -17.13
CA ILE A 552 20.65 -1.82 -17.50
C ILE A 552 20.47 -3.17 -16.79
N PRO A 553 19.99 -4.19 -17.49
CA PRO A 553 19.98 -5.57 -17.01
C PRO A 553 21.39 -6.16 -17.01
N SER A 554 21.74 -6.95 -15.98
CA SER A 554 23.01 -7.69 -15.88
C SER A 554 22.83 -9.02 -15.13
#